data_b9aada5016668f7c56c9a99d09d751a2
#
_entry.id   b9aada5016668f7c56c9a99d09d751a2
#
_cell.length_a   1.000
_cell.length_b   1.000
_cell.length_c   1.000
_cell.angle_alpha   90.00
_cell.angle_beta   90.00
_cell.angle_gamma   90.00
#
_symmetry.space_group_name_H-M   'P 1'
#
loop_
_entity.id
_entity.type
_entity.pdbx_description
1 polymer ?
#
loop_
_entity_poly.entity_id
_entity_poly.type
_entity_poly.pdbx_seq_one_letter_code
_entity_poly.pdbx_strand_id
1 'polypeptide(L)'
;QVSDSRYQPTTGVQTSVQVSRTEDFSGQILETTESGVSKTYSVSALNIVAYQLKATPEEEASLYFRLAGRNGSNIAPVYSNVVKVMVTPYEIDMRFANIINKGDGKDSGKDLYAANADGNYIGFMGATSWEGFYLQEADGTVWHTAKSGSTATPFFLTTDAAEGTWDLWFPGQSGCYYTNVNTTKKLWTALWMPTLNVSGIDGGITMEYKRDKNQWQGIFTATGAGTINIQMNGTGKLYDNTSVSGADNSIDDTKAKDTPFAFSGSANELTFNTGTNVSAGNITVNVPAAGECTLIIDLNDPQAWKVEVTEGGSIEPTYPSYLEMQGADSWWGKLYRKLEPGKTAGTYRTVFQTVSDENFQIVDPSTDTWYGSDPNNLYSLALTTGEHYNIWFDGSGKKSYTIEVDYVNLTWKPTEIKQINVYGTFNGWSTAKDLMIYDEETGIWSAECDITTIGDGFYFLMNTDPDQISWDWRLYYTSESGLYLSDQNGDNIKPTKEGKYRITLDLNKMEFTMTEITE
;
A
#
# COMPACT_ATOMS: atom_id res chain seq x y z
N GLN A 1 13.76 -32.26 7.91
CA GLN A 1 14.61 -32.24 6.70
C GLN A 1 14.84 -33.66 6.24
N VAL A 2 14.30 -34.06 5.09
CA VAL A 2 14.71 -35.29 4.42
C VAL A 2 15.87 -34.91 3.50
N SER A 3 17.08 -35.04 3.98
CA SER A 3 18.29 -34.93 3.15
C SER A 3 18.75 -36.34 2.82
N ASP A 4 18.31 -36.90 1.70
CA ASP A 4 18.96 -38.04 1.09
C ASP A 4 19.95 -37.52 0.02
N SER A 5 21.23 -37.66 0.27
CA SER A 5 22.30 -37.20 -0.64
C SER A 5 22.27 -37.87 -2.02
N ARG A 6 21.46 -38.90 -2.21
CA ARG A 6 21.28 -39.63 -3.48
C ARG A 6 20.21 -39.04 -4.37
N TYR A 7 19.38 -38.13 -3.84
CA TYR A 7 18.32 -37.43 -4.56
C TYR A 7 18.60 -35.94 -4.48
N GLN A 8 19.08 -35.35 -5.54
CA GLN A 8 19.04 -33.92 -5.76
C GLN A 8 17.92 -33.63 -6.77
N PRO A 9 16.70 -33.31 -6.30
CA PRO A 9 15.63 -32.92 -7.20
C PRO A 9 16.01 -31.62 -7.91
N THR A 10 15.78 -31.56 -9.20
CA THR A 10 15.97 -30.34 -10.02
C THR A 10 14.93 -29.27 -9.70
N THR A 11 13.90 -29.60 -8.93
CA THR A 11 12.88 -28.71 -8.37
C THR A 11 12.91 -28.84 -6.86
N GLY A 12 12.92 -27.71 -6.13
CA GLY A 12 12.90 -27.72 -4.66
C GLY A 12 11.67 -28.44 -4.10
N VAL A 13 11.84 -29.09 -2.93
CA VAL A 13 10.72 -29.69 -2.21
C VAL A 13 9.78 -28.57 -1.74
N GLN A 14 8.53 -28.59 -2.18
CA GLN A 14 7.51 -27.72 -1.62
C GLN A 14 7.04 -28.27 -0.29
N THR A 15 7.04 -27.43 0.74
CA THR A 15 6.53 -27.76 2.06
C THR A 15 5.24 -27.03 2.33
N SER A 16 4.24 -27.73 2.85
CA SER A 16 3.00 -27.13 3.34
C SER A 16 2.71 -27.55 4.76
N VAL A 17 2.02 -26.69 5.51
CA VAL A 17 1.42 -27.04 6.81
C VAL A 17 -0.01 -27.50 6.55
N GLN A 18 -0.36 -28.67 7.04
CA GLN A 18 -1.72 -29.21 7.06
C GLN A 18 -2.28 -29.19 8.47
N VAL A 19 -3.53 -28.73 8.61
CA VAL A 19 -4.25 -28.72 9.89
C VAL A 19 -5.59 -29.44 9.72
N SER A 20 -5.96 -30.26 10.68
CA SER A 20 -7.23 -30.98 10.72
C SER A 20 -7.77 -31.09 12.16
N ARG A 21 -9.05 -31.37 12.30
CA ARG A 21 -9.67 -31.73 13.60
C ARG A 21 -9.56 -33.22 13.95
N THR A 22 -9.13 -34.04 13.00
CA THR A 22 -8.91 -35.47 13.19
C THR A 22 -7.43 -35.80 13.09
N GLU A 23 -6.94 -36.63 14.00
CA GLU A 23 -5.51 -36.99 14.09
C GLU A 23 -5.02 -37.73 12.85
N ASP A 24 -5.87 -38.49 12.22
CA ASP A 24 -5.62 -39.26 10.99
C ASP A 24 -5.78 -38.43 9.72
N PHE A 25 -6.19 -37.16 9.82
CA PHE A 25 -6.47 -36.26 8.67
C PHE A 25 -7.53 -36.83 7.71
N SER A 26 -8.47 -37.63 8.19
CA SER A 26 -9.59 -38.15 7.41
C SER A 26 -10.72 -37.14 7.20
N GLY A 27 -10.74 -36.05 7.99
CA GLY A 27 -11.72 -34.97 7.89
C GLY A 27 -11.26 -33.82 6.97
N GLN A 28 -11.86 -32.66 7.16
CA GLN A 28 -11.44 -31.44 6.47
C GLN A 28 -9.98 -31.12 6.80
N ILE A 29 -9.22 -30.75 5.78
CA ILE A 29 -7.81 -30.34 5.92
C ILE A 29 -7.68 -28.91 5.37
N LEU A 30 -7.12 -28.02 6.19
CA LEU A 30 -6.60 -26.74 5.73
C LEU A 30 -5.12 -26.91 5.39
N GLU A 31 -4.69 -26.46 4.24
CA GLU A 31 -3.30 -26.57 3.77
C GLU A 31 -2.77 -25.23 3.35
N THR A 32 -1.61 -24.82 3.88
CA THR A 32 -0.93 -23.57 3.54
C THR A 32 0.50 -23.89 3.11
N THR A 33 0.90 -23.42 1.92
CA THR A 33 2.28 -23.56 1.45
C THR A 33 3.21 -22.63 2.23
N GLU A 34 4.37 -23.14 2.64
CA GLU A 34 5.35 -22.41 3.42
C GLU A 34 6.71 -22.43 2.75
N SER A 35 7.38 -21.29 2.73
CA SER A 35 8.76 -21.18 2.21
C SER A 35 9.81 -21.29 3.30
N GLY A 36 9.42 -21.17 4.57
CA GLY A 36 10.30 -21.17 5.73
C GLY A 36 10.46 -22.54 6.39
N VAL A 37 11.37 -22.63 7.35
CA VAL A 37 11.63 -23.83 8.16
C VAL A 37 10.79 -23.89 9.43
N SER A 38 10.05 -22.83 9.73
CA SER A 38 9.15 -22.73 10.90
C SER A 38 7.91 -21.91 10.54
N LYS A 39 6.80 -22.21 11.22
CA LYS A 39 5.54 -21.45 11.15
C LYS A 39 5.13 -21.07 12.56
N THR A 40 4.83 -19.79 12.75
CA THR A 40 4.25 -19.26 14.00
C THR A 40 2.81 -18.86 13.74
N TYR A 41 1.91 -19.23 14.63
CA TYR A 41 0.53 -18.78 14.62
C TYR A 41 0.30 -17.82 15.78
N SER A 42 -0.31 -16.67 15.51
CA SER A 42 -0.90 -15.83 16.55
C SER A 42 -2.16 -16.52 17.14
N VAL A 43 -2.63 -16.05 18.27
CA VAL A 43 -3.89 -16.56 18.87
C VAL A 43 -5.06 -16.34 17.90
N SER A 44 -5.13 -15.17 17.26
CA SER A 44 -6.17 -14.87 16.27
C SER A 44 -6.10 -15.80 15.05
N ALA A 45 -4.90 -16.06 14.52
CA ALA A 45 -4.72 -16.99 13.41
C ALA A 45 -5.15 -18.43 13.76
N LEU A 46 -4.85 -18.90 14.98
CA LEU A 46 -5.33 -20.20 15.46
C LEU A 46 -6.86 -20.23 15.62
N ASN A 47 -7.45 -19.12 16.06
CA ASN A 47 -8.91 -18.99 16.16
C ASN A 47 -9.57 -19.11 14.79
N ILE A 48 -9.05 -18.43 13.78
CA ILE A 48 -9.50 -18.51 12.38
C ILE A 48 -9.41 -19.96 11.88
N VAL A 49 -8.26 -20.62 12.08
CA VAL A 49 -8.08 -22.04 11.69
C VAL A 49 -9.10 -22.93 12.36
N ALA A 50 -9.35 -22.76 13.65
CA ALA A 50 -10.35 -23.53 14.41
C ALA A 50 -11.77 -23.29 13.85
N TYR A 51 -12.12 -22.04 13.59
CA TYR A 51 -13.41 -21.64 13.01
C TYR A 51 -13.63 -22.26 11.62
N GLN A 52 -12.66 -22.13 10.72
CA GLN A 52 -12.72 -22.73 9.37
C GLN A 52 -12.86 -24.25 9.40
N LEU A 53 -12.27 -24.91 10.40
CA LEU A 53 -12.43 -26.34 10.68
C LEU A 53 -13.70 -26.67 11.47
N LYS A 54 -14.63 -25.73 11.64
CA LYS A 54 -15.93 -25.91 12.30
C LYS A 54 -15.81 -26.33 13.78
N ALA A 55 -14.81 -25.78 14.48
CA ALA A 55 -14.79 -25.88 15.94
C ALA A 55 -15.87 -24.96 16.53
N THR A 56 -16.54 -25.43 17.59
CA THR A 56 -17.59 -24.66 18.29
C THR A 56 -16.90 -23.58 19.14
N PRO A 57 -17.30 -22.29 19.02
CA PRO A 57 -16.84 -21.26 19.94
C PRO A 57 -17.13 -21.63 21.42
N GLU A 58 -16.26 -21.18 22.32
CA GLU A 58 -16.30 -21.41 23.79
C GLU A 58 -16.15 -22.87 24.21
N GLU A 59 -15.97 -23.80 23.27
CA GLU A 59 -15.72 -25.22 23.57
C GLU A 59 -14.27 -25.60 23.24
N GLU A 60 -13.65 -26.40 24.12
CA GLU A 60 -12.32 -26.93 23.89
C GLU A 60 -12.27 -27.84 22.65
N ALA A 61 -11.36 -27.59 21.74
CA ALA A 61 -11.19 -28.33 20.49
C ALA A 61 -9.74 -28.76 20.26
N SER A 62 -9.55 -29.90 19.62
CA SER A 62 -8.24 -30.38 19.20
C SER A 62 -7.96 -29.97 17.74
N LEU A 63 -6.79 -29.38 17.51
CA LEU A 63 -6.23 -29.14 16.17
C LEU A 63 -4.97 -30.01 16.02
N TYR A 64 -4.87 -30.71 14.89
CA TYR A 64 -3.75 -31.59 14.57
C TYR A 64 -2.99 -31.00 13.41
N PHE A 65 -1.68 -30.82 13.57
CA PHE A 65 -0.77 -30.21 12.62
C PHE A 65 0.21 -31.23 12.09
N ARG A 66 0.49 -31.20 10.80
CA ARG A 66 1.62 -31.94 10.18
C ARG A 66 2.21 -31.13 9.03
N LEU A 67 3.45 -31.41 8.67
CA LEU A 67 4.05 -30.93 7.44
C LEU A 67 3.82 -31.96 6.33
N ALA A 68 3.54 -31.46 5.13
CA ALA A 68 3.50 -32.26 3.90
C ALA A 68 4.60 -31.77 2.96
N GLY A 69 5.56 -32.63 2.64
CA GLY A 69 6.61 -32.35 1.65
C GLY A 69 6.25 -32.99 0.31
N ARG A 70 6.25 -32.21 -0.77
CA ARG A 70 5.97 -32.67 -2.13
C ARG A 70 7.12 -32.35 -3.06
N ASN A 71 7.46 -33.31 -3.90
CA ASN A 71 8.43 -33.13 -4.98
C ASN A 71 7.74 -33.37 -6.33
N GLY A 72 7.08 -32.32 -6.83
CA GLY A 72 6.24 -32.40 -8.03
C GLY A 72 4.84 -32.98 -7.78
N SER A 73 3.95 -32.85 -8.77
CA SER A 73 2.55 -33.24 -8.67
C SER A 73 2.27 -34.75 -8.75
N ASN A 74 3.23 -35.54 -9.24
CA ASN A 74 3.06 -36.97 -9.54
C ASN A 74 3.61 -37.91 -8.43
N ILE A 75 4.12 -37.35 -7.35
CA ILE A 75 4.69 -38.13 -6.22
C ILE A 75 3.84 -37.88 -4.99
N ALA A 76 3.49 -38.97 -4.29
CA ALA A 76 2.74 -38.88 -3.05
C ALA A 76 3.52 -38.05 -2.00
N PRO A 77 2.86 -37.17 -1.25
CA PRO A 77 3.52 -36.38 -0.23
C PRO A 77 4.08 -37.24 0.89
N VAL A 78 5.18 -36.76 1.47
CA VAL A 78 5.73 -37.33 2.70
C VAL A 78 5.30 -36.44 3.87
N TYR A 79 4.84 -37.05 4.95
CA TYR A 79 4.32 -36.34 6.11
C TYR A 79 5.28 -36.41 7.31
N SER A 80 5.31 -35.34 8.10
CA SER A 80 5.96 -35.30 9.40
C SER A 80 5.15 -36.09 10.44
N ASN A 81 5.68 -36.16 11.68
CA ASN A 81 4.86 -36.49 12.86
C ASN A 81 3.71 -35.46 13.01
N VAL A 82 2.65 -35.90 13.69
CA VAL A 82 1.51 -35.06 14.00
C VAL A 82 1.74 -34.38 15.34
N VAL A 83 1.39 -33.09 15.42
CA VAL A 83 1.41 -32.31 16.66
C VAL A 83 -0.03 -31.92 17.00
N LYS A 84 -0.47 -32.22 18.22
CA LYS A 84 -1.78 -31.83 18.74
C LYS A 84 -1.68 -30.52 19.50
N VAL A 85 -2.60 -29.60 19.23
CA VAL A 85 -2.78 -28.35 19.95
C VAL A 85 -4.23 -28.28 20.45
N MET A 86 -4.42 -27.95 21.73
CA MET A 86 -5.74 -27.70 22.31
C MET A 86 -6.03 -26.19 22.20
N VAL A 87 -7.21 -25.84 21.73
CA VAL A 87 -7.68 -24.47 21.60
C VAL A 87 -9.10 -24.34 22.12
N THR A 88 -9.45 -23.21 22.71
CA THR A 88 -10.83 -22.79 22.96
C THR A 88 -11.14 -21.62 22.06
N PRO A 89 -11.79 -21.84 20.90
CA PRO A 89 -12.08 -20.76 19.97
C PRO A 89 -13.04 -19.75 20.61
N TYR A 90 -12.89 -18.49 20.22
CA TYR A 90 -13.86 -17.43 20.53
C TYR A 90 -14.70 -17.10 19.29
N GLU A 91 -15.86 -16.50 19.48
CA GLU A 91 -16.76 -16.11 18.38
C GLU A 91 -16.10 -15.08 17.47
N ILE A 92 -16.24 -15.27 16.16
CA ILE A 92 -15.75 -14.33 15.14
C ILE A 92 -16.90 -13.42 14.73
N ASP A 93 -16.68 -12.13 14.81
CA ASP A 93 -17.66 -11.13 14.38
C ASP A 93 -17.66 -10.99 12.85
N MET A 94 -18.57 -11.70 12.17
CA MET A 94 -18.73 -11.69 10.73
C MET A 94 -19.36 -10.39 10.17
N ARG A 95 -19.57 -9.36 11.02
CA ARG A 95 -20.05 -8.07 10.52
C ARG A 95 -18.97 -7.25 9.81
N PHE A 96 -17.70 -7.62 9.94
CA PHE A 96 -16.59 -6.90 9.33
C PHE A 96 -15.87 -7.74 8.27
N ALA A 97 -15.40 -7.04 7.23
CA ALA A 97 -14.48 -7.59 6.26
C ALA A 97 -13.40 -6.56 5.94
N ASN A 98 -12.15 -6.98 5.99
CA ASN A 98 -10.98 -6.13 5.80
C ASN A 98 -10.66 -5.98 4.30
N ILE A 99 -10.18 -4.81 3.93
CA ILE A 99 -9.62 -4.56 2.61
C ILE A 99 -8.12 -4.84 2.66
N ILE A 100 -7.69 -5.81 1.87
CA ILE A 100 -6.29 -6.22 1.77
C ILE A 100 -5.67 -5.59 0.54
N ASN A 101 -4.56 -4.90 0.71
CA ASN A 101 -3.82 -4.27 -0.39
C ASN A 101 -3.28 -5.35 -1.35
N LYS A 102 -3.49 -5.16 -2.64
CA LYS A 102 -2.95 -6.05 -3.68
C LYS A 102 -1.42 -6.07 -3.68
N GLY A 103 -0.78 -4.92 -3.48
CA GLY A 103 0.66 -4.75 -3.69
C GLY A 103 1.53 -5.52 -2.68
N ASP A 104 1.15 -5.50 -1.41
CA ASP A 104 1.94 -6.10 -0.32
C ASP A 104 1.17 -7.18 0.47
N GLY A 105 -0.09 -7.42 0.13
CA GLY A 105 -0.93 -8.41 0.80
C GLY A 105 -1.29 -8.08 2.26
N LYS A 106 -1.05 -6.84 2.69
CA LYS A 106 -1.33 -6.40 4.05
C LYS A 106 -2.72 -5.80 4.17
N ASP A 107 -3.24 -5.84 5.39
CA ASP A 107 -4.46 -5.12 5.75
C ASP A 107 -4.25 -3.62 5.54
N SER A 108 -5.17 -2.99 4.81
CA SER A 108 -5.13 -1.56 4.52
C SER A 108 -5.55 -0.68 5.70
N GLY A 109 -6.09 -1.28 6.76
CA GLY A 109 -6.75 -0.58 7.86
C GLY A 109 -8.11 0.00 7.48
N LYS A 110 -8.70 -0.42 6.36
CA LYS A 110 -10.05 -0.04 5.92
C LYS A 110 -10.95 -1.27 5.95
N ASP A 111 -12.15 -1.08 6.48
CA ASP A 111 -13.14 -2.14 6.64
C ASP A 111 -14.42 -1.83 5.88
N LEU A 112 -15.10 -2.88 5.43
CA LEU A 112 -16.50 -2.84 5.04
C LEU A 112 -17.34 -3.52 6.12
N TYR A 113 -18.60 -3.11 6.23
CA TYR A 113 -19.50 -3.53 7.31
C TYR A 113 -20.81 -4.14 6.80
N ALA A 114 -21.19 -5.26 7.36
CA ALA A 114 -22.46 -5.97 7.15
C ALA A 114 -23.22 -6.00 8.47
N ALA A 115 -24.15 -5.09 8.69
CA ALA A 115 -24.87 -4.94 9.99
C ALA A 115 -25.50 -6.23 10.51
N ASN A 116 -25.92 -7.12 9.61
CA ASN A 116 -26.60 -8.37 9.94
C ASN A 116 -25.68 -9.61 9.85
N ALA A 117 -24.37 -9.42 9.63
CA ALA A 117 -23.44 -10.52 9.36
C ALA A 117 -23.92 -11.46 8.22
N ASP A 118 -24.57 -10.89 7.20
CA ASP A 118 -25.24 -11.61 6.09
C ASP A 118 -24.38 -11.70 4.82
N GLY A 119 -23.13 -11.24 4.91
CA GLY A 119 -22.20 -11.19 3.80
C GLY A 119 -22.45 -10.03 2.83
N ASN A 120 -23.26 -9.05 3.21
CA ASN A 120 -23.50 -7.83 2.42
C ASN A 120 -22.71 -6.65 3.01
N TYR A 121 -21.43 -6.58 2.69
CA TYR A 121 -20.49 -5.59 3.22
C TYR A 121 -20.55 -4.29 2.43
N ILE A 122 -20.73 -3.17 3.13
CA ILE A 122 -20.78 -1.84 2.55
C ILE A 122 -19.79 -0.89 3.24
N GLY A 123 -19.33 0.11 2.51
CA GLY A 123 -18.48 1.19 3.06
C GLY A 123 -18.03 2.14 1.99
N PHE A 124 -17.40 3.24 2.43
CA PHE A 124 -16.77 4.17 1.52
C PHE A 124 -15.27 3.89 1.43
N MET A 125 -14.74 4.00 0.23
CA MET A 125 -13.33 3.82 -0.05
C MET A 125 -12.82 4.93 -0.95
N GLY A 126 -11.69 5.52 -0.55
CA GLY A 126 -10.90 6.33 -1.46
C GLY A 126 -10.03 5.42 -2.31
N ALA A 127 -10.21 5.45 -3.63
CA ALA A 127 -9.41 4.65 -4.54
C ALA A 127 -8.75 5.50 -5.62
N THR A 128 -7.61 5.02 -6.12
CA THR A 128 -6.96 5.50 -7.34
C THR A 128 -7.54 4.81 -8.57
N SER A 129 -7.18 5.31 -9.74
CA SER A 129 -7.47 4.66 -11.02
C SER A 129 -6.97 3.21 -11.03
N TRP A 130 -7.87 2.26 -11.29
CA TRP A 130 -7.57 0.83 -11.39
C TRP A 130 -6.95 0.20 -10.14
N GLU A 131 -7.12 0.82 -8.97
CA GLU A 131 -6.62 0.29 -7.71
C GLU A 131 -7.19 -1.08 -7.41
N GLY A 132 -6.28 -2.05 -7.17
CA GLY A 132 -6.64 -3.42 -6.88
C GLY A 132 -6.62 -3.74 -5.39
N PHE A 133 -7.56 -4.59 -4.94
CA PHE A 133 -7.68 -5.04 -3.57
C PHE A 133 -8.23 -6.47 -3.48
N TYR A 134 -8.14 -7.08 -2.29
CA TYR A 134 -8.87 -8.29 -1.94
C TYR A 134 -9.79 -7.98 -0.76
N LEU A 135 -10.94 -8.65 -0.70
CA LEU A 135 -11.77 -8.63 0.50
C LEU A 135 -11.44 -9.86 1.35
N GLN A 136 -11.17 -9.66 2.63
CA GLN A 136 -11.00 -10.75 3.59
C GLN A 136 -12.08 -10.67 4.67
N GLU A 137 -12.95 -11.67 4.75
CA GLU A 137 -13.92 -11.79 5.84
C GLU A 137 -13.22 -12.10 7.16
N ALA A 138 -13.86 -11.81 8.27
CA ALA A 138 -13.29 -11.98 9.62
C ALA A 138 -12.85 -13.42 9.93
N ASP A 139 -13.44 -14.41 9.25
CA ASP A 139 -13.05 -15.82 9.35
C ASP A 139 -11.81 -16.18 8.49
N GLY A 140 -11.18 -15.18 7.85
CA GLY A 140 -10.02 -15.35 6.99
C GLY A 140 -10.34 -15.78 5.56
N THR A 141 -11.62 -15.88 5.19
CA THR A 141 -12.01 -16.17 3.79
C THR A 141 -11.66 -15.00 2.90
N VAL A 142 -10.83 -15.25 1.87
CA VAL A 142 -10.39 -14.23 0.90
C VAL A 142 -11.20 -14.35 -0.39
N TRP A 143 -11.69 -13.21 -0.85
CA TRP A 143 -12.47 -13.09 -2.07
C TRP A 143 -11.64 -12.47 -3.20
N HIS A 144 -11.71 -13.10 -4.36
CA HIS A 144 -11.04 -12.76 -5.61
C HIS A 144 -12.05 -12.47 -6.69
N THR A 145 -11.63 -11.80 -7.78
CA THR A 145 -12.44 -11.73 -8.99
C THR A 145 -12.52 -13.11 -9.66
N ALA A 146 -13.73 -13.57 -9.96
CA ALA A 146 -13.96 -14.81 -10.69
C ALA A 146 -13.44 -14.70 -12.12
N LYS A 147 -13.21 -15.85 -12.78
CA LYS A 147 -12.82 -15.91 -14.20
C LYS A 147 -13.71 -16.87 -14.99
N SER A 148 -13.76 -16.63 -16.31
CA SER A 148 -14.34 -17.55 -17.28
C SER A 148 -13.23 -17.98 -18.25
N GLY A 149 -12.79 -19.21 -18.17
CA GLY A 149 -11.58 -19.66 -18.84
C GLY A 149 -10.33 -18.96 -18.30
N SER A 150 -9.62 -18.21 -19.14
CA SER A 150 -8.45 -17.40 -18.75
C SER A 150 -8.78 -15.93 -18.53
N THR A 151 -10.03 -15.50 -18.70
CA THR A 151 -10.44 -14.10 -18.68
C THR A 151 -11.13 -13.77 -17.36
N ALA A 152 -10.70 -12.70 -16.68
CA ALA A 152 -11.37 -12.19 -15.48
C ALA A 152 -12.81 -11.75 -15.80
N THR A 153 -13.70 -11.93 -14.84
CA THR A 153 -15.10 -11.46 -14.91
C THR A 153 -15.32 -10.39 -13.84
N PRO A 154 -15.05 -9.09 -14.15
CA PRO A 154 -15.19 -8.02 -13.19
C PRO A 154 -16.54 -8.04 -12.49
N PHE A 155 -16.55 -7.67 -11.22
CA PHE A 155 -17.71 -7.64 -10.34
C PHE A 155 -18.29 -9.00 -9.92
N PHE A 156 -17.73 -10.13 -10.40
CA PHE A 156 -18.06 -11.47 -9.89
C PHE A 156 -16.98 -11.97 -8.94
N LEU A 157 -17.39 -12.63 -7.86
CA LEU A 157 -16.52 -13.06 -6.77
C LEU A 157 -16.35 -14.58 -6.71
N THR A 158 -15.18 -15.05 -6.33
CA THR A 158 -14.90 -16.44 -5.98
C THR A 158 -13.94 -16.53 -4.79
N THR A 159 -14.05 -17.60 -4.01
CA THR A 159 -13.07 -17.99 -2.99
C THR A 159 -12.12 -19.08 -3.46
N ASP A 160 -12.38 -19.65 -4.65
CA ASP A 160 -11.52 -20.68 -5.24
C ASP A 160 -10.30 -20.02 -5.88
N ALA A 161 -9.14 -20.15 -5.24
CA ALA A 161 -7.88 -19.61 -5.73
C ALA A 161 -7.46 -20.19 -7.09
N ALA A 162 -7.97 -21.36 -7.48
CA ALA A 162 -7.73 -21.94 -8.81
C ALA A 162 -8.61 -21.30 -9.88
N GLU A 163 -9.82 -20.86 -9.52
CA GLU A 163 -10.77 -20.17 -10.40
C GLU A 163 -10.67 -18.64 -10.29
N GLY A 164 -10.01 -18.09 -9.25
CA GLY A 164 -9.79 -16.67 -9.05
C GLY A 164 -8.30 -16.41 -9.01
N THR A 165 -7.79 -15.64 -9.94
CA THR A 165 -6.37 -15.24 -9.98
C THR A 165 -6.19 -13.75 -9.93
N TRP A 166 -7.28 -13.01 -9.96
CA TRP A 166 -7.28 -11.57 -10.08
C TRP A 166 -7.82 -10.93 -8.81
N ASP A 167 -7.21 -9.84 -8.42
CA ASP A 167 -7.75 -8.91 -7.43
C ASP A 167 -9.12 -8.36 -7.88
N LEU A 168 -9.86 -7.78 -6.97
CA LEU A 168 -10.92 -6.84 -7.28
C LEU A 168 -10.25 -5.51 -7.63
N TRP A 169 -10.77 -4.77 -8.60
CA TRP A 169 -10.18 -3.47 -8.95
C TRP A 169 -11.25 -2.43 -9.25
N PHE A 170 -10.99 -1.20 -8.80
CA PHE A 170 -11.85 -0.07 -9.09
C PHE A 170 -11.77 0.33 -10.57
N PRO A 171 -12.80 1.01 -11.09
CA PRO A 171 -12.75 1.63 -12.42
C PRO A 171 -11.64 2.67 -12.57
N GLY A 172 -11.47 3.20 -13.79
CA GLY A 172 -10.40 4.12 -14.15
C GLY A 172 -10.47 5.54 -13.55
N GLN A 173 -11.44 5.83 -12.68
CA GLN A 173 -11.57 7.14 -12.01
C GLN A 173 -11.01 7.08 -10.59
N SER A 174 -10.20 8.08 -10.22
CA SER A 174 -9.79 8.26 -8.83
C SER A 174 -10.86 8.99 -8.03
N GLY A 175 -10.97 8.77 -6.73
CA GLY A 175 -11.86 9.51 -5.84
C GLY A 175 -12.62 8.64 -4.85
N CYS A 176 -13.80 9.16 -4.44
CA CYS A 176 -14.68 8.51 -3.48
C CYS A 176 -15.53 7.43 -4.15
N TYR A 177 -15.53 6.24 -3.57
CA TYR A 177 -16.41 5.15 -3.97
C TYR A 177 -17.27 4.68 -2.79
N TYR A 178 -18.57 4.51 -3.02
CA TYR A 178 -19.38 3.67 -2.16
C TYR A 178 -19.33 2.26 -2.71
N THR A 179 -18.78 1.36 -1.91
CA THR A 179 -18.51 -0.02 -2.29
C THR A 179 -19.48 -0.96 -1.58
N ASN A 180 -20.06 -1.87 -2.34
CA ASN A 180 -20.89 -2.96 -1.81
C ASN A 180 -20.34 -4.29 -2.33
N VAL A 181 -19.85 -5.13 -1.40
CA VAL A 181 -19.39 -6.48 -1.70
C VAL A 181 -20.35 -7.48 -1.06
N ASN A 182 -21.09 -8.21 -1.89
CA ASN A 182 -22.04 -9.20 -1.41
C ASN A 182 -21.48 -10.62 -1.64
N THR A 183 -20.88 -11.19 -0.60
CA THR A 183 -20.24 -12.51 -0.66
C THR A 183 -21.23 -13.66 -0.83
N THR A 184 -22.45 -13.50 -0.31
CA THR A 184 -23.55 -14.49 -0.48
C THR A 184 -24.01 -14.57 -1.94
N LYS A 185 -24.13 -13.42 -2.61
CA LYS A 185 -24.50 -13.35 -4.04
C LYS A 185 -23.31 -13.50 -4.97
N LYS A 186 -22.10 -13.45 -4.41
CA LYS A 186 -20.82 -13.48 -5.15
C LYS A 186 -20.71 -12.35 -6.19
N LEU A 187 -21.12 -11.16 -5.81
CA LEU A 187 -21.11 -9.95 -6.65
C LEU A 187 -20.63 -8.76 -5.83
N TRP A 188 -20.03 -7.81 -6.50
CA TRP A 188 -19.75 -6.51 -5.90
C TRP A 188 -20.06 -5.37 -6.86
N THR A 189 -20.16 -4.18 -6.33
CA THR A 189 -20.44 -2.94 -7.07
C THR A 189 -19.64 -1.78 -6.51
N ALA A 190 -19.36 -0.79 -7.35
CA ALA A 190 -18.68 0.43 -7.00
C ALA A 190 -19.45 1.64 -7.54
N LEU A 191 -19.91 2.51 -6.67
CA LEU A 191 -20.52 3.78 -7.06
C LEU A 191 -19.47 4.89 -6.92
N TRP A 192 -18.88 5.32 -8.03
CA TRP A 192 -17.98 6.47 -8.06
C TRP A 192 -18.75 7.76 -7.84
N MET A 193 -18.29 8.57 -6.89
CA MET A 193 -18.90 9.84 -6.49
C MET A 193 -17.97 11.00 -6.87
N PRO A 194 -18.11 11.60 -8.06
CA PRO A 194 -17.22 12.67 -8.52
C PRO A 194 -17.39 13.97 -7.74
N THR A 195 -18.58 14.24 -7.27
CA THR A 195 -18.92 15.48 -6.54
C THR A 195 -19.96 15.20 -5.46
N LEU A 196 -19.89 15.97 -4.39
CA LEU A 196 -20.90 16.02 -3.34
C LEU A 196 -21.43 17.43 -3.23
N ASN A 197 -22.73 17.61 -3.47
CA ASN A 197 -23.41 18.89 -3.32
C ASN A 197 -23.92 19.04 -1.89
N VAL A 198 -23.63 20.18 -1.27
CA VAL A 198 -24.16 20.55 0.05
C VAL A 198 -24.95 21.84 -0.09
N SER A 199 -26.20 21.82 0.34
CA SER A 199 -27.08 22.99 0.41
C SER A 199 -27.43 23.34 1.85
N GLY A 200 -28.00 24.53 2.08
CA GLY A 200 -28.32 25.05 3.41
C GLY A 200 -27.19 25.86 4.06
N ILE A 201 -26.14 26.16 3.31
CA ILE A 201 -25.05 27.05 3.71
C ILE A 201 -25.12 28.33 2.90
N ASP A 202 -25.23 29.47 3.57
CA ASP A 202 -25.24 30.78 2.93
C ASP A 202 -23.92 31.03 2.18
N GLY A 203 -24.02 31.53 0.94
CA GLY A 203 -22.85 31.70 0.08
C GLY A 203 -22.39 30.42 -0.63
N GLY A 204 -22.98 29.27 -0.29
CA GLY A 204 -22.61 27.96 -0.87
C GLY A 204 -21.31 27.39 -0.31
N ILE A 205 -21.00 26.18 -0.73
CA ILE A 205 -19.76 25.48 -0.36
C ILE A 205 -19.36 24.55 -1.50
N THR A 206 -18.05 24.47 -1.77
CA THR A 206 -17.48 23.46 -2.66
C THR A 206 -16.82 22.37 -1.82
N MET A 207 -17.22 21.14 -2.06
CA MET A 207 -16.67 19.98 -1.35
C MET A 207 -15.54 19.34 -2.16
N GLU A 208 -14.46 19.03 -1.47
CA GLU A 208 -13.30 18.31 -2.01
C GLU A 208 -13.12 16.99 -1.28
N TYR A 209 -12.91 15.91 -2.00
CA TYR A 209 -12.67 14.61 -1.39
C TYR A 209 -11.20 14.42 -1.06
N LYS A 210 -10.91 14.14 0.20
CA LYS A 210 -9.57 13.81 0.72
C LYS A 210 -9.46 12.29 0.84
N ARG A 211 -8.84 11.68 -0.17
CA ARG A 211 -8.79 10.23 -0.35
C ARG A 211 -8.09 9.50 0.79
N ASP A 212 -6.95 10.01 1.25
CA ASP A 212 -6.16 9.48 2.36
C ASP A 212 -6.89 9.52 3.71
N LYS A 213 -7.77 10.51 3.86
CA LYS A 213 -8.61 10.69 5.06
C LYS A 213 -9.99 10.04 4.93
N ASN A 214 -10.35 9.56 3.74
CA ASN A 214 -11.70 9.09 3.40
C ASN A 214 -12.80 10.09 3.84
N GLN A 215 -12.58 11.38 3.53
CA GLN A 215 -13.42 12.49 3.96
C GLN A 215 -13.75 13.43 2.81
N TRP A 216 -14.96 13.99 2.82
CA TRP A 216 -15.28 15.19 2.06
C TRP A 216 -15.08 16.41 2.95
N GLN A 217 -14.41 17.44 2.46
CA GLN A 217 -14.13 18.67 3.18
C GLN A 217 -14.48 19.89 2.33
N GLY A 218 -15.01 20.92 2.95
CA GLY A 218 -15.32 22.20 2.28
C GLY A 218 -15.24 23.36 3.26
N ILE A 219 -14.81 24.53 2.77
CA ILE A 219 -14.71 25.76 3.55
C ILE A 219 -15.93 26.62 3.26
N PHE A 220 -16.47 27.24 4.29
CA PHE A 220 -17.54 28.25 4.20
C PHE A 220 -17.36 29.33 5.26
N THR A 221 -18.03 30.48 5.06
CA THR A 221 -18.05 31.57 6.05
C THR A 221 -19.34 31.53 6.84
N ALA A 222 -19.23 31.25 8.13
CA ALA A 222 -20.37 31.27 9.04
C ALA A 222 -20.65 32.69 9.56
N THR A 223 -21.93 33.04 9.65
CA THR A 223 -22.38 34.36 10.19
C THR A 223 -22.38 34.42 11.72
N GLY A 224 -22.36 33.27 12.38
CA GLY A 224 -22.34 33.14 13.85
C GLY A 224 -22.28 31.71 14.30
N ALA A 225 -22.03 31.51 15.60
CA ALA A 225 -22.18 30.21 16.24
C ALA A 225 -23.65 29.82 16.32
N GLY A 226 -23.94 28.53 16.22
CA GLY A 226 -25.29 27.99 16.30
C GLY A 226 -25.49 26.74 15.47
N THR A 227 -26.73 26.41 15.16
CA THR A 227 -27.05 25.25 14.33
C THR A 227 -27.55 25.66 12.96
N ILE A 228 -27.12 24.92 11.93
CA ILE A 228 -27.66 25.05 10.57
C ILE A 228 -28.19 23.70 10.10
N ASN A 229 -29.11 23.72 9.16
CA ASN A 229 -29.60 22.50 8.50
C ASN A 229 -29.03 22.42 7.11
N ILE A 230 -28.34 21.32 6.84
CA ILE A 230 -27.75 21.03 5.54
C ILE A 230 -28.44 19.85 4.88
N GLN A 231 -28.35 19.79 3.55
CA GLN A 231 -28.73 18.63 2.75
C GLN A 231 -27.56 18.26 1.87
N MET A 232 -27.29 16.95 1.74
CA MET A 232 -26.14 16.40 1.01
C MET A 232 -26.61 15.40 -0.04
N ASN A 233 -26.27 15.63 -1.32
CA ASN A 233 -26.65 14.76 -2.43
C ASN A 233 -25.68 14.87 -3.60
N GLY A 234 -25.86 13.98 -4.58
CA GLY A 234 -25.11 14.01 -5.83
C GLY A 234 -25.60 12.97 -6.83
N THR A 235 -24.90 12.91 -7.93
CA THR A 235 -25.07 11.83 -8.93
C THR A 235 -23.71 11.20 -9.17
N GLY A 236 -23.63 9.91 -8.96
CA GLY A 236 -22.45 9.08 -9.20
C GLY A 236 -22.58 8.20 -10.44
N LYS A 237 -21.52 7.48 -10.74
CA LYS A 237 -21.48 6.42 -11.76
C LYS A 237 -21.44 5.07 -11.06
N LEU A 238 -22.48 4.26 -11.20
CA LEU A 238 -22.54 2.91 -10.66
C LEU A 238 -21.95 1.93 -11.65
N TYR A 239 -20.95 1.20 -11.19
CA TYR A 239 -20.31 0.10 -11.88
C TYR A 239 -20.76 -1.23 -11.25
N ASP A 240 -21.19 -2.14 -12.08
CA ASP A 240 -21.63 -3.48 -11.70
C ASP A 240 -21.27 -4.50 -12.81
N ASN A 241 -21.68 -5.75 -12.66
CA ASN A 241 -21.42 -6.81 -13.63
C ASN A 241 -22.03 -6.57 -15.04
N THR A 242 -22.80 -5.50 -15.23
CA THR A 242 -23.29 -5.07 -16.55
C THR A 242 -22.43 -3.96 -17.16
N SER A 243 -21.50 -3.39 -16.38
CA SER A 243 -20.60 -2.33 -16.80
C SER A 243 -19.30 -2.88 -17.41
N VAL A 244 -19.41 -3.92 -18.24
CA VAL A 244 -18.26 -4.58 -18.88
C VAL A 244 -18.44 -4.66 -20.40
N SER A 245 -17.34 -4.63 -21.15
CA SER A 245 -17.36 -4.86 -22.59
C SER A 245 -17.63 -6.34 -22.88
N GLY A 246 -18.36 -6.62 -23.98
CA GLY A 246 -18.70 -8.00 -24.36
C GLY A 246 -17.55 -8.79 -25.00
N ALA A 247 -16.46 -8.12 -25.38
CA ALA A 247 -15.37 -8.74 -26.16
C ALA A 247 -14.23 -9.28 -25.29
N ASP A 248 -13.87 -8.58 -24.23
CA ASP A 248 -12.70 -8.84 -23.40
C ASP A 248 -12.97 -8.79 -21.88
N ASN A 249 -14.23 -8.60 -21.48
CA ASN A 249 -14.66 -8.38 -20.10
C ASN A 249 -13.95 -7.22 -19.39
N SER A 250 -13.46 -6.21 -20.11
CA SER A 250 -12.93 -5.01 -19.49
C SER A 250 -14.05 -4.12 -18.95
N ILE A 251 -13.77 -3.32 -17.92
CA ILE A 251 -14.71 -2.33 -17.41
C ILE A 251 -14.95 -1.27 -18.49
N ASP A 252 -16.22 -0.97 -18.76
CA ASP A 252 -16.69 -0.05 -19.81
C ASP A 252 -17.43 1.13 -19.17
N ASP A 253 -16.78 2.26 -19.10
CA ASP A 253 -17.31 3.49 -18.50
C ASP A 253 -18.61 3.98 -19.18
N THR A 254 -18.81 3.64 -20.46
CA THR A 254 -20.03 4.04 -21.19
C THR A 254 -21.27 3.26 -20.75
N LYS A 255 -21.06 2.13 -20.06
CA LYS A 255 -22.13 1.31 -19.49
C LYS A 255 -22.38 1.56 -18.01
N ALA A 256 -21.52 2.37 -17.37
CA ALA A 256 -21.76 2.81 -16.00
C ALA A 256 -23.04 3.65 -15.93
N LYS A 257 -23.83 3.43 -14.89
CA LYS A 257 -25.16 4.01 -14.76
C LYS A 257 -25.12 5.28 -13.92
N ASP A 258 -25.66 6.40 -14.43
CA ASP A 258 -25.91 7.58 -13.61
C ASP A 258 -26.85 7.21 -12.47
N THR A 259 -26.37 7.37 -11.24
CA THR A 259 -27.07 6.91 -10.05
C THR A 259 -27.11 8.02 -9.02
N PRO A 260 -28.27 8.59 -8.74
CA PRO A 260 -28.44 9.56 -7.66
C PRO A 260 -28.11 8.97 -6.30
N PHE A 261 -27.53 9.77 -5.44
CA PHE A 261 -27.30 9.43 -4.05
C PHE A 261 -27.60 10.61 -3.11
N ALA A 262 -27.87 10.31 -1.86
CA ALA A 262 -28.12 11.32 -0.84
C ALA A 262 -27.82 10.78 0.56
N PHE A 263 -27.48 11.72 1.46
CA PHE A 263 -27.35 11.44 2.88
C PHE A 263 -28.60 11.91 3.65
N SER A 264 -28.89 11.20 4.71
CA SER A 264 -29.95 11.52 5.69
C SER A 264 -29.47 11.07 7.09
N GLY A 265 -30.33 11.21 8.11
CA GLY A 265 -30.01 10.83 9.47
C GLY A 265 -29.59 12.02 10.34
N SER A 266 -28.74 11.79 11.32
CA SER A 266 -28.17 12.80 12.21
C SER A 266 -26.70 13.09 11.86
N ALA A 267 -26.17 14.19 12.40
CA ALA A 267 -24.76 14.55 12.17
C ALA A 267 -23.77 13.48 12.65
N ASN A 268 -24.10 12.71 13.68
CA ASN A 268 -23.24 11.66 14.24
C ASN A 268 -23.53 10.26 13.68
N GLU A 269 -24.60 10.12 12.89
CA GLU A 269 -25.03 8.83 12.34
C GLU A 269 -25.73 9.09 11.01
N LEU A 270 -24.90 9.20 9.96
CA LEU A 270 -25.38 9.42 8.61
C LEU A 270 -25.88 8.11 8.00
N THR A 271 -26.96 8.19 7.25
CA THR A 271 -27.47 7.12 6.40
C THR A 271 -27.24 7.50 4.95
N PHE A 272 -26.62 6.62 4.18
CA PHE A 272 -26.43 6.78 2.74
C PHE A 272 -27.51 6.04 1.96
N ASN A 273 -28.13 6.73 1.02
CA ASN A 273 -29.17 6.20 0.16
C ASN A 273 -28.77 6.40 -1.30
N THR A 274 -29.01 5.40 -2.13
CA THR A 274 -28.73 5.47 -3.58
C THR A 274 -29.81 4.78 -4.40
N GLY A 275 -30.02 5.23 -5.64
CA GLY A 275 -31.03 4.69 -6.55
C GLY A 275 -31.93 5.78 -7.16
N THR A 276 -33.04 5.36 -7.77
CA THR A 276 -33.86 6.24 -8.63
C THR A 276 -34.74 7.27 -7.90
N ASN A 277 -35.02 7.09 -6.61
CA ASN A 277 -35.92 7.96 -5.85
C ASN A 277 -35.31 8.37 -4.51
N VAL A 278 -34.06 8.81 -4.53
CA VAL A 278 -33.39 9.31 -3.33
C VAL A 278 -33.61 10.80 -3.14
N SER A 279 -33.87 11.20 -1.90
CA SER A 279 -33.92 12.60 -1.46
C SER A 279 -33.01 12.80 -0.25
N ALA A 280 -32.34 13.95 -0.22
CA ALA A 280 -31.54 14.32 0.93
C ALA A 280 -32.41 14.63 2.14
N GLY A 281 -32.02 14.11 3.30
CA GLY A 281 -32.61 14.51 4.58
C GLY A 281 -32.01 15.84 5.06
N ASN A 282 -32.76 16.54 5.92
CA ASN A 282 -32.20 17.67 6.65
C ASN A 282 -31.32 17.14 7.79
N ILE A 283 -30.06 17.54 7.80
CA ILE A 283 -29.08 17.16 8.83
C ILE A 283 -28.72 18.45 9.58
N THR A 284 -28.94 18.45 10.88
CA THR A 284 -28.59 19.60 11.73
C THR A 284 -27.16 19.47 12.18
N VAL A 285 -26.30 20.43 11.87
CA VAL A 285 -24.91 20.52 12.29
C VAL A 285 -24.70 21.74 13.18
N ASN A 286 -23.76 21.64 14.13
CA ASN A 286 -23.36 22.72 15.01
C ASN A 286 -22.21 23.51 14.42
N VAL A 287 -22.36 24.79 14.25
CA VAL A 287 -21.33 25.74 13.83
C VAL A 287 -20.67 26.33 15.08
N PRO A 288 -19.37 26.17 15.31
CA PRO A 288 -18.74 26.56 16.56
C PRO A 288 -18.56 28.06 16.73
N ALA A 289 -18.31 28.80 15.65
CA ALA A 289 -18.05 30.24 15.68
C ALA A 289 -18.47 30.96 14.40
N ALA A 290 -18.47 32.29 14.41
CA ALA A 290 -18.53 33.11 13.20
C ALA A 290 -17.17 33.14 12.52
N GLY A 291 -17.14 33.28 11.19
CA GLY A 291 -15.92 33.34 10.39
C GLY A 291 -15.76 32.11 9.52
N GLU A 292 -14.52 31.86 9.10
CA GLU A 292 -14.24 30.68 8.29
C GLU A 292 -14.37 29.41 9.12
N CYS A 293 -15.09 28.45 8.56
CA CYS A 293 -15.33 27.12 9.12
C CYS A 293 -15.10 26.06 8.06
N THR A 294 -14.72 24.87 8.50
CA THR A 294 -14.59 23.69 7.63
C THR A 294 -15.71 22.70 7.95
N LEU A 295 -16.48 22.32 6.93
CA LEU A 295 -17.43 21.20 6.98
C LEU A 295 -16.67 19.92 6.62
N ILE A 296 -16.74 18.91 7.48
CA ILE A 296 -16.08 17.62 7.30
C ILE A 296 -17.12 16.52 7.33
N ILE A 297 -17.18 15.71 6.28
CA ILE A 297 -17.98 14.49 6.24
C ILE A 297 -17.00 13.32 6.31
N ASP A 298 -16.99 12.63 7.45
CA ASP A 298 -16.08 11.53 7.75
C ASP A 298 -16.76 10.19 7.41
N LEU A 299 -16.14 9.46 6.50
CA LEU A 299 -16.63 8.21 5.94
C LEU A 299 -15.78 6.99 6.37
N ASN A 300 -14.88 7.16 7.34
CA ASN A 300 -13.95 6.09 7.76
C ASN A 300 -14.62 4.94 8.50
N ASP A 301 -15.50 5.26 9.45
CA ASP A 301 -16.19 4.23 10.22
C ASP A 301 -17.45 3.77 9.48
N PRO A 302 -17.50 2.55 8.92
CA PRO A 302 -18.65 2.09 8.17
C PRO A 302 -19.89 1.85 9.06
N GLN A 303 -19.75 1.89 10.38
CA GLN A 303 -20.87 1.80 11.33
C GLN A 303 -21.44 3.19 11.70
N ALA A 304 -20.65 4.26 11.54
CA ALA A 304 -21.00 5.59 12.08
C ALA A 304 -20.41 6.70 11.24
N TRP A 305 -20.82 6.82 9.97
CA TRP A 305 -20.46 7.98 9.16
C TRP A 305 -21.02 9.25 9.79
N LYS A 306 -20.26 10.31 9.79
CA LYS A 306 -20.62 11.54 10.48
C LYS A 306 -20.29 12.80 9.68
N VAL A 307 -20.91 13.90 10.08
CA VAL A 307 -20.61 15.24 9.59
C VAL A 307 -20.40 16.19 10.77
N GLU A 308 -19.36 17.00 10.68
CA GLU A 308 -19.04 18.00 11.69
C GLU A 308 -18.57 19.29 11.05
N VAL A 309 -18.64 20.37 11.82
CA VAL A 309 -18.08 21.67 11.45
C VAL A 309 -17.02 22.05 12.48
N THR A 310 -15.84 22.38 11.99
CA THR A 310 -14.72 22.85 12.79
C THR A 310 -14.46 24.32 12.53
N GLU A 311 -13.92 25.04 13.53
CA GLU A 311 -13.48 26.43 13.38
C GLU A 311 -12.21 26.48 12.50
N GLY A 312 -12.14 27.50 11.65
CA GLY A 312 -11.03 27.74 10.73
C GLY A 312 -11.31 27.23 9.30
N GLY A 313 -10.72 27.92 8.34
CA GLY A 313 -10.84 27.66 6.90
C GLY A 313 -9.65 26.90 6.31
N SER A 314 -9.02 26.02 7.07
CA SER A 314 -7.86 25.26 6.58
C SER A 314 -8.29 23.85 6.15
N ILE A 315 -8.42 23.65 4.85
CA ILE A 315 -8.35 22.30 4.30
C ILE A 315 -6.87 21.95 4.24
N GLU A 316 -6.42 21.07 5.13
CA GLU A 316 -5.03 20.58 5.07
C GLU A 316 -4.77 19.95 3.71
N PRO A 317 -3.69 20.35 3.01
CA PRO A 317 -3.34 19.70 1.76
C PRO A 317 -3.12 18.20 1.99
N THR A 318 -3.68 17.40 1.12
CA THR A 318 -3.39 15.97 1.07
C THR A 318 -2.20 15.77 0.15
N TYR A 319 -1.16 15.15 0.66
CA TYR A 319 0.02 14.81 -0.13
C TYR A 319 0.06 13.30 -0.38
N PRO A 320 0.54 12.86 -1.56
CA PRO A 320 0.73 11.43 -1.82
C PRO A 320 1.65 10.79 -0.78
N SER A 321 1.41 9.54 -0.44
CA SER A 321 2.25 8.81 0.51
C SER A 321 3.68 8.59 0.00
N TYR A 322 3.87 8.64 -1.31
CA TYR A 322 5.15 8.63 -2.02
C TYR A 322 4.97 9.13 -3.44
N LEU A 323 6.05 9.48 -4.11
CA LEU A 323 6.09 9.72 -5.55
C LEU A 323 6.92 8.65 -6.24
N GLU A 324 6.84 8.57 -7.57
CA GLU A 324 7.62 7.65 -8.38
C GLU A 324 8.42 8.42 -9.44
N MET A 325 9.65 7.96 -9.68
CA MET A 325 10.40 8.29 -10.90
C MET A 325 10.18 7.17 -11.89
N GLN A 326 9.60 7.48 -13.04
CA GLN A 326 9.42 6.53 -14.12
C GLN A 326 10.12 7.05 -15.39
N GLY A 327 10.86 6.21 -16.07
CA GLY A 327 11.70 6.73 -17.11
C GLY A 327 12.18 5.79 -18.20
N ALA A 328 12.99 6.34 -19.09
CA ALA A 328 13.25 5.87 -20.43
C ALA A 328 13.94 4.52 -20.52
N ASP A 329 14.95 4.24 -19.73
CA ASP A 329 15.66 2.95 -19.77
C ASP A 329 14.85 1.80 -19.19
N SER A 330 13.82 2.12 -18.41
CA SER A 330 12.95 1.16 -17.76
C SER A 330 11.69 0.89 -18.53
N TRP A 331 11.48 1.41 -19.73
CA TRP A 331 10.21 1.38 -20.41
C TRP A 331 9.14 2.19 -19.64
N TRP A 332 8.64 3.24 -20.22
CA TRP A 332 7.58 4.07 -19.66
C TRP A 332 6.48 3.20 -19.03
N GLY A 333 6.09 3.50 -17.77
CA GLY A 333 5.13 2.72 -17.00
C GLY A 333 5.75 1.67 -16.06
N LYS A 334 7.07 1.54 -15.98
CA LYS A 334 7.74 0.77 -14.93
C LYS A 334 8.28 1.70 -13.86
N LEU A 335 8.16 1.29 -12.61
CA LEU A 335 8.78 1.96 -11.49
C LEU A 335 10.30 1.95 -11.67
N TYR A 336 10.87 3.13 -11.76
CA TYR A 336 12.31 3.30 -11.81
C TYR A 336 12.87 3.54 -10.41
N ARG A 337 12.27 4.46 -9.65
CA ARG A 337 12.63 4.75 -8.26
C ARG A 337 11.44 5.33 -7.50
N LYS A 338 11.28 4.89 -6.25
CA LYS A 338 10.34 5.48 -5.32
C LYS A 338 10.98 6.69 -4.61
N LEU A 339 10.23 7.77 -4.47
CA LEU A 339 10.60 8.92 -3.66
C LEU A 339 9.79 8.86 -2.36
N GLU A 340 10.50 8.74 -1.25
CA GLU A 340 9.89 8.69 0.07
C GLU A 340 9.62 10.10 0.61
N PRO A 341 8.63 10.28 1.50
CA PRO A 341 8.36 11.57 2.13
C PRO A 341 9.60 12.16 2.80
N GLY A 342 9.79 13.46 2.63
CA GLY A 342 10.82 14.25 3.31
C GLY A 342 10.36 14.74 4.68
N LYS A 343 11.17 15.60 5.30
CA LYS A 343 10.88 16.19 6.63
C LYS A 343 9.71 17.15 6.64
N THR A 344 9.51 17.84 5.53
CA THR A 344 8.43 18.81 5.36
C THR A 344 7.30 18.12 4.58
N ALA A 345 6.07 18.26 5.05
CA ALA A 345 4.91 17.73 4.35
C ALA A 345 4.85 18.26 2.90
N GLY A 346 4.61 17.35 1.95
CA GLY A 346 4.62 17.67 0.52
C GLY A 346 6.02 17.71 -0.11
N THR A 347 7.08 17.35 0.62
CA THR A 347 8.41 17.12 0.04
C THR A 347 8.71 15.63 -0.05
N TYR A 348 9.46 15.23 -1.07
CA TYR A 348 9.82 13.83 -1.34
C TYR A 348 11.28 13.73 -1.71
N ARG A 349 11.89 12.57 -1.46
CA ARG A 349 13.31 12.38 -1.68
C ARG A 349 13.69 10.96 -2.03
N THR A 350 14.75 10.82 -2.77
CA THR A 350 15.39 9.54 -3.08
C THR A 350 16.88 9.74 -3.35
N VAL A 351 17.59 8.66 -3.52
CA VAL A 351 18.93 8.65 -4.10
C VAL A 351 18.90 7.94 -5.44
N PHE A 352 19.69 8.41 -6.37
CA PHE A 352 19.66 7.94 -7.74
C PHE A 352 21.06 7.98 -8.35
N GLN A 353 21.34 7.04 -9.22
CA GLN A 353 22.57 7.01 -9.99
C GLN A 353 22.24 7.05 -11.48
N THR A 354 22.78 8.03 -12.18
CA THR A 354 22.63 8.13 -13.63
C THR A 354 23.48 7.09 -14.34
N VAL A 355 23.03 6.62 -15.50
CA VAL A 355 23.84 5.79 -16.38
C VAL A 355 24.30 6.53 -17.64
N SER A 356 23.61 7.44 -18.18
CA SER A 356 23.85 8.46 -19.21
C SER A 356 22.55 8.74 -19.97
N ASP A 357 22.34 9.98 -20.38
CA ASP A 357 21.21 10.42 -21.22
C ASP A 357 19.82 9.92 -20.74
N GLU A 358 19.70 9.58 -19.47
CA GLU A 358 18.44 9.14 -18.88
C GLU A 358 17.47 10.31 -18.78
N ASN A 359 16.24 10.02 -19.17
CA ASN A 359 15.14 10.93 -18.94
C ASN A 359 13.99 10.19 -18.24
N PHE A 360 13.24 10.91 -17.41
CA PHE A 360 12.18 10.36 -16.59
C PHE A 360 11.08 11.40 -16.37
N GLN A 361 10.02 10.98 -15.71
CA GLN A 361 8.96 11.84 -15.19
C GLN A 361 8.73 11.51 -13.71
N ILE A 362 8.20 12.46 -12.96
CA ILE A 362 7.73 12.28 -11.61
C ILE A 362 6.24 11.95 -11.69
N VAL A 363 5.82 10.91 -10.98
CA VAL A 363 4.44 10.43 -10.97
C VAL A 363 3.90 10.49 -9.56
N ASP A 364 2.72 11.09 -9.41
CA ASP A 364 1.88 10.89 -8.24
C ASP A 364 1.00 9.66 -8.48
N PRO A 365 1.32 8.50 -7.89
CA PRO A 365 0.54 7.29 -8.12
C PRO A 365 -0.84 7.35 -7.48
N SER A 366 -1.05 8.31 -6.58
CA SER A 366 -2.32 8.47 -5.90
C SER A 366 -3.42 9.06 -6.78
N THR A 367 -3.04 9.79 -7.80
CA THR A 367 -3.94 10.47 -8.75
C THR A 367 -3.65 10.11 -10.20
N ASP A 368 -2.64 9.27 -10.44
CA ASP A 368 -2.07 8.99 -11.78
C ASP A 368 -1.66 10.29 -12.51
N THR A 369 -1.11 11.24 -11.74
CA THR A 369 -0.69 12.53 -12.28
C THR A 369 0.79 12.51 -12.61
N TRP A 370 1.12 12.86 -13.84
CA TRP A 370 2.46 12.82 -14.38
C TRP A 370 3.03 14.22 -14.57
N TYR A 371 4.28 14.40 -14.15
CA TYR A 371 5.01 15.66 -14.24
C TYR A 371 6.30 15.48 -15.00
N GLY A 372 6.52 16.35 -16.00
CA GLY A 372 7.80 16.58 -16.65
C GLY A 372 8.43 17.89 -16.16
N SER A 373 9.50 18.34 -16.82
CA SER A 373 10.08 19.67 -16.61
C SER A 373 9.31 20.75 -17.35
N ASP A 374 9.18 21.92 -16.73
CA ASP A 374 8.70 23.12 -17.39
C ASP A 374 9.71 23.57 -18.45
N PRO A 375 9.30 23.84 -19.71
CA PRO A 375 10.19 24.29 -20.77
C PRO A 375 10.96 25.57 -20.47
N ASN A 376 10.43 26.44 -19.60
CA ASN A 376 11.06 27.73 -19.24
C ASN A 376 11.95 27.61 -17.98
N ASN A 377 11.77 26.54 -17.18
CA ASN A 377 12.58 26.26 -16.01
C ASN A 377 12.68 24.75 -15.75
N LEU A 378 13.78 24.15 -16.15
CA LEU A 378 14.00 22.70 -16.08
C LEU A 378 13.93 22.11 -14.66
N TYR A 379 14.03 22.94 -13.63
CA TYR A 379 13.89 22.54 -12.23
C TYR A 379 12.48 22.76 -11.67
N SER A 380 11.55 23.24 -12.49
CA SER A 380 10.13 23.27 -12.19
C SER A 380 9.41 22.09 -12.84
N LEU A 381 8.41 21.57 -12.16
CA LEU A 381 7.58 20.49 -12.67
C LEU A 381 6.35 21.04 -13.40
N ALA A 382 6.04 20.47 -14.54
CA ALA A 382 4.86 20.79 -15.35
C ALA A 382 4.05 19.51 -15.61
N LEU A 383 2.72 19.65 -15.61
CA LEU A 383 1.81 18.54 -15.95
C LEU A 383 2.05 18.06 -17.38
N THR A 384 2.16 16.75 -17.58
CA THR A 384 2.37 16.16 -18.92
C THR A 384 1.17 16.31 -19.85
N THR A 385 0.01 16.71 -19.33
CA THR A 385 -1.17 17.09 -20.13
C THR A 385 -1.02 18.46 -20.81
N GLY A 386 -0.02 19.26 -20.41
CA GLY A 386 0.35 20.56 -20.99
C GLY A 386 1.70 20.52 -21.70
N GLU A 387 2.25 21.70 -21.99
CA GLU A 387 3.59 21.83 -22.56
C GLU A 387 4.63 21.44 -21.49
N HIS A 388 5.48 20.47 -21.81
CA HIS A 388 6.49 19.95 -20.89
C HIS A 388 7.65 19.30 -21.68
N TYR A 389 8.80 19.12 -20.99
CA TYR A 389 9.86 18.21 -21.39
C TYR A 389 9.93 17.04 -20.41
N ASN A 390 10.55 15.94 -20.83
CA ASN A 390 10.98 14.96 -19.84
C ASN A 390 12.04 15.57 -18.93
N ILE A 391 12.09 15.15 -17.68
CA ILE A 391 13.18 15.51 -16.78
C ILE A 391 14.42 14.71 -17.20
N TRP A 392 15.56 15.35 -17.32
CA TRP A 392 16.80 14.69 -17.73
C TRP A 392 17.99 15.25 -16.98
N PHE A 393 19.02 14.43 -16.86
CA PHE A 393 20.30 14.82 -16.31
C PHE A 393 21.26 15.18 -17.43
N ASP A 394 22.10 16.19 -17.21
CA ASP A 394 23.20 16.52 -18.11
C ASP A 394 24.24 15.37 -18.10
N GLY A 395 24.25 14.59 -19.17
CA GLY A 395 24.70 13.22 -19.25
C GLY A 395 26.19 12.97 -19.40
N SER A 396 27.07 13.62 -18.66
CA SER A 396 28.50 13.29 -18.69
C SER A 396 28.88 12.23 -17.64
N GLY A 397 28.60 10.96 -17.92
CA GLY A 397 29.08 9.83 -17.10
C GLY A 397 28.11 9.38 -16.01
N LYS A 398 28.45 8.27 -15.35
CA LYS A 398 27.68 7.75 -14.22
C LYS A 398 27.97 8.59 -12.98
N LYS A 399 26.95 9.17 -12.38
CA LYS A 399 27.05 9.98 -11.17
C LYS A 399 25.92 9.64 -10.21
N SER A 400 26.17 9.79 -8.93
CA SER A 400 25.19 9.56 -7.87
C SER A 400 24.62 10.87 -7.37
N TYR A 401 23.31 10.93 -7.20
CA TYR A 401 22.59 12.13 -6.78
C TYR A 401 21.64 11.86 -5.62
N THR A 402 21.47 12.86 -4.77
CA THR A 402 20.25 13.00 -3.97
C THR A 402 19.22 13.74 -4.80
N ILE A 403 17.98 13.31 -4.78
CA ILE A 403 16.84 13.94 -5.46
C ILE A 403 15.86 14.40 -4.40
N GLU A 404 15.50 15.67 -4.46
CA GLU A 404 14.43 16.26 -3.65
C GLU A 404 13.35 16.80 -4.58
N VAL A 405 12.09 16.51 -4.27
CA VAL A 405 10.92 17.05 -4.96
C VAL A 405 10.09 17.84 -3.96
N ASP A 406 9.81 19.09 -4.24
CA ASP A 406 8.82 19.89 -3.54
C ASP A 406 7.53 19.87 -4.36
N TYR A 407 6.60 19.02 -3.93
CA TYR A 407 5.32 18.81 -4.59
C TYR A 407 4.36 20.01 -4.41
N VAL A 408 4.59 20.82 -3.36
CA VAL A 408 3.80 22.03 -3.10
C VAL A 408 4.13 23.13 -4.11
N ASN A 409 5.43 23.35 -4.31
CA ASN A 409 5.95 24.39 -5.21
C ASN A 409 6.21 23.87 -6.63
N LEU A 410 5.95 22.58 -6.87
CA LEU A 410 6.21 21.90 -8.14
C LEU A 410 7.65 22.13 -8.61
N THR A 411 8.61 21.81 -7.77
CA THR A 411 10.04 21.90 -8.11
C THR A 411 10.77 20.61 -7.77
N TRP A 412 11.88 20.37 -8.42
CA TRP A 412 12.77 19.27 -8.12
C TRP A 412 14.23 19.73 -8.10
N LYS A 413 15.06 19.04 -7.34
CA LYS A 413 16.46 19.40 -7.15
C LYS A 413 17.34 18.16 -7.09
N PRO A 414 18.22 17.92 -8.07
CA PRO A 414 19.29 16.96 -7.97
C PRO A 414 20.52 17.61 -7.29
N THR A 415 21.17 16.87 -6.39
CA THR A 415 22.45 17.29 -5.82
C THR A 415 23.42 16.12 -5.86
N GLU A 416 24.58 16.30 -6.48
CA GLU A 416 25.58 15.24 -6.64
C GLU A 416 26.13 14.78 -5.29
N ILE A 417 26.15 13.46 -5.06
CA ILE A 417 26.76 12.85 -3.87
C ILE A 417 28.28 12.84 -4.09
N LYS A 418 29.01 13.51 -3.21
CA LYS A 418 30.47 13.64 -3.31
C LYS A 418 31.21 12.64 -2.44
N GLN A 419 30.57 12.13 -1.42
CA GLN A 419 31.18 11.24 -0.43
C GLN A 419 30.16 10.29 0.17
N ILE A 420 30.55 9.05 0.33
CA ILE A 420 29.80 8.06 1.13
C ILE A 420 30.76 7.45 2.16
N ASN A 421 30.29 7.36 3.40
CA ASN A 421 31.00 6.71 4.49
C ASN A 421 30.30 5.39 4.86
N VAL A 422 31.08 4.37 5.17
CA VAL A 422 30.62 3.23 5.96
C VAL A 422 30.72 3.64 7.43
N TYR A 423 29.64 4.20 7.96
CA TYR A 423 29.62 4.88 9.26
C TYR A 423 29.13 3.93 10.35
N GLY A 424 29.98 3.55 11.30
CA GLY A 424 29.64 2.49 12.24
C GLY A 424 30.52 2.35 13.47
N THR A 425 30.17 1.39 14.34
CA THR A 425 30.82 1.15 15.61
C THR A 425 32.31 0.84 15.44
N PHE A 426 32.69 0.04 14.46
CA PHE A 426 34.06 -0.41 14.26
C PHE A 426 35.05 0.72 13.95
N ASN A 427 34.59 1.84 13.42
CA ASN A 427 35.45 3.01 13.16
C ASN A 427 35.21 4.16 14.15
N GLY A 428 34.45 3.91 15.23
CA GLY A 428 34.10 4.88 16.25
C GLY A 428 33.14 5.96 15.77
N TRP A 429 32.28 5.64 14.80
CA TRP A 429 31.34 6.58 14.20
C TRP A 429 32.05 7.80 13.60
N SER A 430 33.09 7.56 12.82
CA SER A 430 33.92 8.61 12.24
C SER A 430 33.50 8.95 10.82
N THR A 431 33.25 10.22 10.56
CA THR A 431 32.94 10.74 9.22
C THR A 431 34.19 10.87 8.33
N ALA A 432 35.38 10.70 8.88
CA ALA A 432 36.65 10.80 8.16
C ALA A 432 37.28 9.44 7.83
N LYS A 433 36.69 8.33 8.28
CA LYS A 433 37.19 6.98 8.05
C LYS A 433 36.25 6.19 7.16
N ASP A 434 36.78 5.12 6.56
CA ASP A 434 36.03 4.18 5.73
C ASP A 434 35.17 4.87 4.66
N LEU A 435 35.82 5.83 3.98
CA LEU A 435 35.25 6.53 2.85
C LEU A 435 35.20 5.57 1.66
N MET A 436 34.05 5.49 1.02
CA MET A 436 33.90 4.70 -0.18
C MET A 436 34.49 5.41 -1.39
N ILE A 437 35.14 4.64 -2.24
CA ILE A 437 35.67 5.09 -3.54
C ILE A 437 34.61 4.78 -4.59
N TYR A 438 34.32 5.77 -5.40
CA TYR A 438 33.40 5.64 -6.53
C TYR A 438 34.15 5.19 -7.78
N ASP A 439 33.67 4.14 -8.42
CA ASP A 439 34.13 3.68 -9.73
C ASP A 439 33.18 4.18 -10.82
N GLU A 440 33.62 5.16 -11.60
CA GLU A 440 32.81 5.79 -12.66
C GLU A 440 32.47 4.82 -13.81
N GLU A 441 33.28 3.77 -14.03
CA GLU A 441 33.02 2.80 -15.09
C GLU A 441 31.89 1.84 -14.72
N THR A 442 31.93 1.32 -13.50
CA THR A 442 30.92 0.38 -13.00
C THR A 442 29.74 1.08 -12.33
N GLY A 443 29.94 2.28 -11.80
CA GLY A 443 28.95 3.00 -10.99
C GLY A 443 28.84 2.47 -9.57
N ILE A 444 29.82 1.73 -9.08
CA ILE A 444 29.79 1.11 -7.76
C ILE A 444 30.66 1.90 -6.78
N TRP A 445 30.11 2.16 -5.60
CA TRP A 445 30.87 2.65 -4.46
C TRP A 445 31.48 1.46 -3.70
N SER A 446 32.74 1.56 -3.28
CA SER A 446 33.40 0.48 -2.54
C SER A 446 34.35 0.99 -1.46
N ALA A 447 34.45 0.26 -0.36
CA ALA A 447 35.44 0.49 0.70
C ALA A 447 35.97 -0.85 1.23
N GLU A 448 37.22 -0.85 1.69
CA GLU A 448 37.77 -1.93 2.50
C GLU A 448 37.74 -1.51 3.96
N CYS A 449 36.98 -2.25 4.77
CA CYS A 449 36.74 -1.94 6.17
C CYS A 449 37.30 -3.07 7.07
N ASP A 450 37.99 -2.69 8.13
CA ASP A 450 38.42 -3.61 9.19
C ASP A 450 37.41 -3.59 10.33
N ILE A 451 36.50 -4.54 10.34
CA ILE A 451 35.43 -4.64 11.33
C ILE A 451 35.98 -5.36 12.56
N THR A 452 36.58 -4.60 13.45
CA THR A 452 37.19 -5.07 14.70
C THR A 452 36.18 -5.26 15.83
N THR A 453 34.97 -4.73 15.68
CA THR A 453 33.83 -4.91 16.59
C THR A 453 32.52 -4.72 15.84
N ILE A 454 31.58 -5.60 16.05
CA ILE A 454 30.25 -5.51 15.44
C ILE A 454 29.42 -4.42 16.09
N GLY A 455 29.36 -4.41 17.44
CA GLY A 455 28.60 -3.42 18.22
C GLY A 455 27.19 -3.18 17.70
N ASP A 456 26.86 -1.91 17.44
CA ASP A 456 25.60 -1.51 16.86
C ASP A 456 25.54 -1.65 15.32
N GLY A 457 26.65 -2.08 14.70
CA GLY A 457 26.75 -2.19 13.25
C GLY A 457 27.11 -0.89 12.55
N PHE A 458 26.63 -0.70 11.33
CA PHE A 458 26.89 0.50 10.51
C PHE A 458 25.72 0.82 9.60
N TYR A 459 25.75 2.01 8.99
CA TYR A 459 24.92 2.43 7.87
C TYR A 459 25.75 3.24 6.86
N PHE A 460 25.21 3.51 5.69
CA PHE A 460 25.87 4.38 4.73
C PHE A 460 25.43 5.82 4.95
N LEU A 461 26.38 6.71 5.19
CA LEU A 461 26.17 8.15 5.31
C LEU A 461 26.63 8.83 4.03
N MET A 462 25.70 9.47 3.32
CA MET A 462 25.96 10.13 2.05
C MET A 462 26.03 11.64 2.24
N ASN A 463 27.03 12.28 1.64
CA ASN A 463 27.22 13.71 1.70
C ASN A 463 27.37 14.32 0.31
N THR A 464 26.68 15.42 0.11
CA THR A 464 26.76 16.24 -1.12
C THR A 464 27.88 17.28 -1.02
N ASP A 465 28.28 17.65 0.20
CA ASP A 465 29.41 18.51 0.53
C ASP A 465 30.29 17.81 1.58
N PRO A 466 31.53 17.41 1.26
CA PRO A 466 32.43 16.75 2.22
C PRO A 466 32.78 17.59 3.46
N ASP A 467 32.70 18.92 3.34
CA ASP A 467 33.00 19.85 4.42
C ASP A 467 31.79 20.09 5.34
N GLN A 468 30.58 19.66 4.92
CA GLN A 468 29.34 19.82 5.67
C GLN A 468 28.59 18.50 5.77
N ILE A 469 28.66 17.86 6.92
CA ILE A 469 27.98 16.56 7.12
C ILE A 469 26.46 16.80 7.23
N SER A 470 25.72 16.18 6.34
CA SER A 470 24.25 16.13 6.40
C SER A 470 23.78 14.78 6.92
N TRP A 471 23.05 14.80 8.03
CA TRP A 471 22.45 13.60 8.61
C TRP A 471 21.11 13.21 7.98
N ASP A 472 20.75 13.86 6.89
CA ASP A 472 19.47 13.63 6.22
C ASP A 472 19.54 12.47 5.21
N TRP A 473 20.74 12.10 4.79
CA TRP A 473 20.99 11.14 3.72
C TRP A 473 21.73 9.91 4.25
N ARG A 474 20.94 9.00 4.88
CA ARG A 474 21.44 7.76 5.47
C ARG A 474 20.71 6.57 4.89
N LEU A 475 21.44 5.52 4.52
CA LEU A 475 20.87 4.25 4.08
C LEU A 475 21.03 3.22 5.19
N TYR A 476 19.92 2.73 5.65
CA TYR A 476 19.78 1.64 6.62
C TYR A 476 19.31 0.37 5.91
N TYR A 477 19.26 -0.74 6.64
CA TYR A 477 18.89 -2.02 6.06
C TYR A 477 18.05 -2.86 7.01
N THR A 478 16.97 -3.44 6.47
CA THR A 478 16.27 -4.56 7.10
C THR A 478 16.19 -5.74 6.13
N SER A 479 16.04 -6.94 6.65
CA SER A 479 15.83 -8.12 5.80
C SER A 479 14.49 -8.09 5.05
N GLU A 480 13.53 -7.30 5.51
CA GLU A 480 12.20 -7.14 4.92
C GLU A 480 12.18 -6.07 3.83
N SER A 481 12.80 -4.92 4.11
CA SER A 481 12.74 -3.75 3.21
C SER A 481 13.96 -3.61 2.28
N GLY A 482 15.06 -4.35 2.55
CA GLY A 482 16.33 -4.09 1.89
C GLY A 482 16.98 -2.80 2.38
N LEU A 483 17.76 -2.13 1.52
CA LEU A 483 18.28 -0.79 1.79
C LEU A 483 17.15 0.25 1.67
N TYR A 484 17.05 1.12 2.66
CA TYR A 484 16.08 2.22 2.65
C TYR A 484 16.70 3.53 3.14
N LEU A 485 16.20 4.64 2.59
CA LEU A 485 16.62 5.99 2.93
C LEU A 485 15.87 6.47 4.19
N SER A 486 16.60 7.04 5.15
CA SER A 486 15.98 7.67 6.32
C SER A 486 16.79 8.88 6.81
N ASP A 487 16.09 9.89 7.31
CA ASP A 487 16.62 11.01 8.06
C ASP A 487 16.47 10.85 9.58
N GLN A 488 15.81 9.78 9.99
CA GLN A 488 15.69 9.33 11.38
C GLN A 488 16.67 8.19 11.63
N ASN A 489 16.81 7.78 12.88
CA ASN A 489 17.53 6.57 13.20
C ASN A 489 16.78 5.36 12.67
N GLY A 490 17.51 4.45 12.03
CA GLY A 490 16.99 3.24 11.43
C GLY A 490 17.77 2.00 11.89
N ASP A 491 17.51 0.88 11.24
CA ASP A 491 18.14 -0.39 11.55
C ASP A 491 19.52 -0.46 10.88
N ASN A 492 20.57 -0.54 11.69
CA ASN A 492 21.93 -0.65 11.21
C ASN A 492 22.20 -2.02 10.58
N ILE A 493 23.06 -2.02 9.59
CA ILE A 493 23.61 -3.24 8.98
C ILE A 493 24.53 -3.91 10.02
N LYS A 494 24.25 -5.17 10.38
CA LYS A 494 25.04 -5.91 11.36
C LYS A 494 25.81 -7.03 10.65
N PRO A 495 27.15 -6.94 10.58
CA PRO A 495 27.98 -8.04 10.13
C PRO A 495 27.79 -9.29 10.98
N THR A 496 27.91 -10.46 10.39
CA THR A 496 27.76 -11.74 11.13
C THR A 496 28.99 -12.10 11.95
N LYS A 497 30.16 -11.59 11.57
CA LYS A 497 31.43 -11.78 12.27
C LYS A 497 32.36 -10.59 12.05
N GLU A 498 33.36 -10.46 12.93
CA GLU A 498 34.48 -9.53 12.78
C GLU A 498 35.42 -10.00 11.65
N GLY A 499 36.15 -9.06 11.04
CA GLY A 499 37.10 -9.37 9.95
C GLY A 499 37.28 -8.20 8.99
N LYS A 500 38.12 -8.40 8.00
CA LYS A 500 38.31 -7.43 6.90
C LYS A 500 37.30 -7.72 5.78
N TYR A 501 36.61 -6.69 5.33
CA TYR A 501 35.59 -6.80 4.31
C TYR A 501 35.80 -5.77 3.21
N ARG A 502 35.56 -6.20 1.96
CA ARG A 502 35.22 -5.27 0.89
C ARG A 502 33.71 -5.08 0.88
N ILE A 503 33.28 -3.86 1.14
CA ILE A 503 31.87 -3.46 1.13
C ILE A 503 31.62 -2.69 -0.17
N THR A 504 30.62 -3.09 -0.93
CA THR A 504 30.18 -2.39 -2.14
C THR A 504 28.77 -1.89 -1.98
N LEU A 505 28.43 -0.77 -2.63
CA LEU A 505 27.10 -0.19 -2.64
C LEU A 505 26.73 0.22 -4.07
N ASP A 506 25.63 -0.35 -4.56
CA ASP A 506 25.00 -0.04 -5.84
C ASP A 506 23.73 0.79 -5.58
N LEU A 507 23.80 2.10 -5.77
CA LEU A 507 22.66 3.00 -5.56
C LEU A 507 21.58 2.83 -6.63
N ASN A 508 21.92 2.24 -7.78
CA ASN A 508 20.93 2.00 -8.83
C ASN A 508 20.01 0.83 -8.49
N LYS A 509 20.58 -0.23 -7.89
CA LYS A 509 19.81 -1.38 -7.43
C LYS A 509 19.31 -1.26 -5.99
N MET A 510 19.83 -0.29 -5.23
CA MET A 510 19.66 -0.21 -3.78
C MET A 510 20.11 -1.51 -3.09
N GLU A 511 21.31 -1.95 -3.44
CA GLU A 511 21.91 -3.18 -2.93
C GLU A 511 23.34 -2.93 -2.42
N PHE A 512 23.75 -3.70 -1.44
CA PHE A 512 25.13 -3.72 -0.98
C PHE A 512 25.64 -5.16 -0.87
N THR A 513 26.94 -5.32 -0.92
CA THR A 513 27.59 -6.62 -0.64
C THR A 513 28.67 -6.45 0.41
N MET A 514 28.93 -7.51 1.16
CA MET A 514 30.05 -7.64 2.07
C MET A 514 30.83 -8.91 1.72
N THR A 515 32.03 -8.75 1.19
CA THR A 515 32.90 -9.88 0.85
C THR A 515 34.11 -9.89 1.78
N GLU A 516 34.31 -10.98 2.50
CA GLU A 516 35.46 -11.14 3.38
C GLU A 516 36.75 -11.15 2.56
N ILE A 517 37.75 -10.38 3.01
CA ILE A 517 39.08 -10.37 2.46
C ILE A 517 39.92 -11.39 3.27
N THR A 518 40.18 -12.54 2.67
CA THR A 518 41.13 -13.52 3.22
C THR A 518 42.54 -13.15 2.76
N GLU A 519 43.45 -13.01 3.72
CA GLU A 519 44.89 -12.79 3.42
C GLU A 519 45.50 -13.95 2.67
#